data_1d1760a855e5acc29420d166b4fbfe5f
#
_entry.id   1d1760a855e5acc29420d166b4fbfe5f
#
_cell.length_a   1.000
_cell.length_b   1.000
_cell.length_c   1.000
_cell.angle_alpha   90.00
_cell.angle_beta   90.00
_cell.angle_gamma   90.00
#
_symmetry.space_group_name_H-M   'P 1'
#
loop_
_entity.id
_entity.type
_entity.pdbx_description
1 polymer ?
#
loop_
_entity_poly.entity_id
_entity_poly.type
_entity_poly.pdbx_seq_one_letter_code
_entity_poly.pdbx_strand_id
1 'polypeptide(L)'
;MDFSYLCPKRGMVGESWIVDVILTGELNEESMVQDFGIVKKDLKRLIDEYVDHKLLVPAEYAGATVIHDDVNEQVEVRFTCEDAREIMLRCPAEAYAFLYSDVVTMESVSVYLKEVLATHLPENVDNITLKLRTEVIDSPFYHYTHGLKKHDGNCQRIAHGHRSRIDIYLDGKISEQEQAYWANRWDDIYIATTEDEIAYEDRKITGSVATPSDYFLFAYESSQGYFELLIPKADCEVITTDSTVECLAQYLLVEQKKRTPNNHCQVVAYEGVGKGAMVSD
;
A
#
# COMPACT_ATOMS: atom_id res chain seq x y z
N MET A 1 -7.92 5.74 3.15
CA MET A 1 -7.58 4.44 2.58
C MET A 1 -6.11 4.40 2.26
N ASP A 2 -5.50 3.32 2.65
CA ASP A 2 -4.09 3.03 2.46
C ASP A 2 -3.99 1.79 1.56
N PHE A 3 -3.21 1.82 0.50
CA PHE A 3 -3.15 0.75 -0.50
C PHE A 3 -1.84 0.81 -1.28
N SER A 4 -1.53 -0.24 -2.04
CA SER A 4 -0.51 -0.17 -3.08
C SER A 4 -1.11 -0.29 -4.46
N TYR A 5 -0.39 0.16 -5.47
CA TYR A 5 -0.79 -0.01 -6.86
C TYR A 5 0.40 -0.27 -7.76
N LEU A 6 0.14 -0.92 -8.89
CA LEU A 6 1.12 -1.14 -9.93
C LEU A 6 1.11 0.02 -10.93
N CYS A 7 2.28 0.63 -11.11
CA CYS A 7 2.49 1.76 -12.00
C CYS A 7 3.47 1.39 -13.12
N PRO A 8 3.14 1.61 -14.41
CA PRO A 8 4.04 1.30 -15.52
C PRO A 8 5.42 1.92 -15.42
N LYS A 9 5.53 3.10 -14.83
CA LYS A 9 6.80 3.85 -14.71
C LYS A 9 7.52 3.65 -13.38
N ARG A 10 6.75 3.55 -12.29
CA ARG A 10 7.30 3.55 -10.92
C ARG A 10 7.43 2.14 -10.33
N GLY A 11 6.73 1.15 -10.88
CA GLY A 11 6.67 -0.19 -10.30
C GLY A 11 5.57 -0.32 -9.25
N MET A 12 5.87 -0.84 -8.07
CA MET A 12 4.93 -0.97 -6.96
C MET A 12 4.99 0.27 -6.07
N VAL A 13 3.87 0.95 -5.90
CA VAL A 13 3.78 2.23 -5.21
C VAL A 13 2.79 2.13 -4.06
N GLY A 14 3.24 2.41 -2.84
CA GLY A 14 2.36 2.60 -1.69
C GLY A 14 1.69 3.97 -1.72
N GLU A 15 0.42 4.07 -1.30
CA GLU A 15 -0.32 5.33 -1.36
C GLU A 15 -1.32 5.46 -0.20
N SER A 16 -1.62 6.69 0.16
CA SER A 16 -2.61 7.04 1.18
C SER A 16 -3.49 8.18 0.69
N TRP A 17 -4.78 7.90 0.46
CA TRP A 17 -5.73 8.93 0.03
C TRP A 17 -6.86 9.14 1.03
N ILE A 18 -7.28 10.38 1.14
CA ILE A 18 -8.45 10.79 1.89
C ILE A 18 -9.65 10.75 0.94
N VAL A 19 -10.76 10.19 1.39
CA VAL A 19 -12.00 10.09 0.63
C VAL A 19 -13.02 11.03 1.24
N ASP A 20 -13.35 12.11 0.51
CA ASP A 20 -14.47 12.99 0.84
C ASP A 20 -15.70 12.50 0.06
N VAL A 21 -16.83 12.34 0.74
CA VAL A 21 -18.06 11.81 0.15
C VAL A 21 -19.18 12.84 0.25
N ILE A 22 -19.88 13.07 -0.87
CA ILE A 22 -21.08 13.91 -0.92
C ILE A 22 -22.23 13.02 -1.39
N LEU A 23 -23.28 12.91 -0.58
CA LEU A 23 -24.53 12.25 -0.92
C LEU A 23 -25.58 13.31 -1.26
N THR A 24 -26.32 13.06 -2.34
CA THR A 24 -27.48 13.88 -2.75
C THR A 24 -28.68 12.97 -2.82
N GLY A 25 -29.82 13.43 -2.30
CA GLY A 25 -31.05 12.64 -2.30
C GLY A 25 -32.17 13.32 -1.53
N GLU A 26 -33.31 12.63 -1.41
CA GLU A 26 -34.47 13.10 -0.70
C GLU A 26 -34.31 12.89 0.82
N LEU A 27 -35.05 13.71 1.60
CA LEU A 27 -35.07 13.55 3.05
C LEU A 27 -35.94 12.35 3.44
N ASN A 28 -35.45 11.54 4.37
CA ASN A 28 -36.21 10.47 4.97
C ASN A 28 -37.20 10.99 6.03
N GLU A 29 -37.91 10.08 6.73
CA GLU A 29 -38.87 10.42 7.78
C GLU A 29 -38.25 11.16 8.97
N GLU A 30 -36.93 11.07 9.15
CA GLU A 30 -36.17 11.76 10.19
C GLU A 30 -35.63 13.13 9.71
N SER A 31 -36.03 13.58 8.51
CA SER A 31 -35.59 14.83 7.87
C SER A 31 -34.10 14.87 7.55
N MET A 32 -33.50 13.72 7.24
CA MET A 32 -32.11 13.55 6.83
C MET A 32 -32.03 12.82 5.47
N VAL A 33 -30.99 13.10 4.66
CA VAL A 33 -30.69 12.24 3.52
C VAL A 33 -30.24 10.88 4.04
N GLN A 34 -29.34 10.88 5.02
CA GLN A 34 -28.89 9.68 5.74
C GLN A 34 -28.32 10.06 7.11
N ASP A 35 -28.36 9.15 8.08
CA ASP A 35 -27.64 9.29 9.34
C ASP A 35 -26.12 9.18 9.08
N PHE A 36 -25.36 10.21 9.47
CA PHE A 36 -23.91 10.25 9.25
C PHE A 36 -23.15 9.11 9.93
N GLY A 37 -23.61 8.64 11.09
CA GLY A 37 -22.96 7.54 11.81
C GLY A 37 -23.08 6.22 11.05
N ILE A 38 -24.25 5.94 10.49
CA ILE A 38 -24.54 4.74 9.71
C ILE A 38 -23.78 4.80 8.38
N VAL A 39 -23.95 5.88 7.61
CA VAL A 39 -23.32 6.06 6.31
C VAL A 39 -21.79 5.99 6.40
N LYS A 40 -21.19 6.68 7.36
CA LYS A 40 -19.74 6.66 7.55
C LYS A 40 -19.21 5.25 7.82
N LYS A 41 -19.95 4.47 8.63
CA LYS A 41 -19.57 3.09 8.95
C LYS A 41 -19.68 2.17 7.72
N ASP A 42 -20.77 2.30 6.96
CA ASP A 42 -21.02 1.48 5.79
C ASP A 42 -20.05 1.80 4.66
N LEU A 43 -19.83 3.09 4.37
CA LEU A 43 -18.87 3.53 3.36
C LEU A 43 -17.44 3.12 3.73
N LYS A 44 -17.07 3.25 5.03
CA LYS A 44 -15.76 2.77 5.48
C LYS A 44 -15.63 1.27 5.24
N ARG A 45 -16.62 0.47 5.64
CA ARG A 45 -16.61 -1.00 5.43
C ARG A 45 -16.44 -1.37 3.96
N LEU A 46 -17.16 -0.68 3.06
CA LEU A 46 -17.05 -0.94 1.62
C LEU A 46 -15.69 -0.53 1.06
N ILE A 47 -15.16 0.62 1.47
CA ILE A 47 -13.82 1.04 1.05
C ILE A 47 -12.76 0.05 1.55
N ASP A 48 -12.87 -0.40 2.83
CA ASP A 48 -11.99 -1.41 3.42
C ASP A 48 -12.09 -2.77 2.69
N GLU A 49 -13.27 -3.11 2.20
CA GLU A 49 -13.49 -4.36 1.46
C GLU A 49 -12.94 -4.33 0.03
N TYR A 50 -13.02 -3.19 -0.66
CA TYR A 50 -12.73 -3.12 -2.09
C TYR A 50 -11.41 -2.46 -2.47
N VAL A 51 -10.85 -1.59 -1.64
CA VAL A 51 -9.62 -0.82 -1.97
C VAL A 51 -8.61 -0.83 -0.84
N ASP A 52 -9.04 -0.62 0.41
CA ASP A 52 -8.11 -0.42 1.52
C ASP A 52 -7.28 -1.68 1.80
N HIS A 53 -5.97 -1.52 1.97
CA HIS A 53 -5.00 -2.61 2.14
C HIS A 53 -5.00 -3.64 1.00
N LYS A 54 -5.24 -3.21 -0.24
CA LYS A 54 -5.14 -4.03 -1.44
C LYS A 54 -4.04 -3.54 -2.37
N LEU A 55 -3.64 -4.43 -3.29
CA LEU A 55 -2.87 -4.06 -4.46
C LEU A 55 -3.84 -3.74 -5.62
N LEU A 56 -3.86 -2.49 -6.06
CA LEU A 56 -4.64 -2.06 -7.20
C LEU A 56 -3.87 -2.37 -8.49
N VAL A 57 -4.53 -3.09 -9.38
CA VAL A 57 -3.93 -3.55 -10.65
C VAL A 57 -4.65 -2.87 -11.81
N PRO A 58 -3.94 -2.12 -12.67
CA PRO A 58 -4.51 -1.57 -13.90
C PRO A 58 -4.67 -2.70 -14.93
N ALA A 59 -5.85 -3.34 -14.96
CA ALA A 59 -6.07 -4.59 -15.67
C ALA A 59 -6.08 -4.44 -17.22
N GLU A 60 -6.21 -3.22 -17.73
CA GLU A 60 -6.15 -2.92 -19.18
C GLU A 60 -4.73 -2.53 -19.65
N TYR A 61 -3.78 -2.37 -18.73
CA TYR A 61 -2.39 -2.10 -19.09
C TYR A 61 -1.78 -3.31 -19.83
N ALA A 62 -1.19 -3.07 -21.00
CA ALA A 62 -0.66 -4.13 -21.85
C ALA A 62 0.47 -4.97 -21.21
N GLY A 63 1.17 -4.42 -20.20
CA GLY A 63 2.19 -5.12 -19.41
C GLY A 63 1.62 -5.88 -18.21
N ALA A 64 0.31 -5.84 -17.97
CA ALA A 64 -0.34 -6.58 -16.89
C ALA A 64 -0.94 -7.90 -17.43
N THR A 65 -0.73 -8.98 -16.69
CA THR A 65 -1.37 -10.29 -16.96
C THR A 65 -1.93 -10.83 -15.66
N VAL A 66 -3.20 -11.23 -15.67
CA VAL A 66 -3.91 -11.81 -14.52
C VAL A 66 -4.24 -13.26 -14.83
N ILE A 67 -3.82 -14.18 -13.98
CA ILE A 67 -4.01 -15.62 -14.13
C ILE A 67 -4.73 -16.15 -12.90
N HIS A 68 -5.91 -16.73 -13.09
CA HIS A 68 -6.68 -17.36 -12.02
C HIS A 68 -6.30 -18.82 -11.86
N ASP A 69 -6.04 -19.24 -10.62
CA ASP A 69 -5.83 -20.62 -10.22
C ASP A 69 -6.98 -21.02 -9.27
N ASP A 70 -8.10 -21.44 -9.88
CA ASP A 70 -9.33 -21.79 -9.15
C ASP A 70 -9.15 -23.02 -8.25
N VAL A 71 -8.15 -23.87 -8.53
CA VAL A 71 -7.87 -25.08 -7.74
C VAL A 71 -7.27 -24.72 -6.38
N ASN A 72 -6.39 -23.71 -6.35
CA ASN A 72 -5.70 -23.28 -5.15
C ASN A 72 -6.27 -21.96 -4.58
N GLU A 73 -7.35 -21.44 -5.15
CA GLU A 73 -7.98 -20.17 -4.75
C GLU A 73 -6.98 -19.00 -4.77
N GLN A 74 -6.12 -18.96 -5.81
CA GLN A 74 -5.06 -17.98 -5.96
C GLN A 74 -5.19 -17.21 -7.26
N VAL A 75 -4.69 -15.98 -7.26
CA VAL A 75 -4.54 -15.17 -8.47
C VAL A 75 -3.07 -14.78 -8.62
N GLU A 76 -2.51 -15.07 -9.77
CA GLU A 76 -1.17 -14.61 -10.13
C GLU A 76 -1.27 -13.36 -11.00
N VAL A 77 -0.60 -12.29 -10.58
CA VAL A 77 -0.46 -11.05 -11.33
C VAL A 77 0.99 -10.94 -11.79
N ARG A 78 1.19 -10.76 -13.08
CA ARG A 78 2.49 -10.42 -13.68
C ARG A 78 2.42 -9.03 -14.24
N PHE A 79 3.40 -8.21 -13.93
CA PHE A 79 3.43 -6.82 -14.34
C PHE A 79 4.82 -6.47 -14.86
N THR A 80 4.88 -6.02 -16.12
CA THR A 80 6.12 -5.57 -16.76
C THR A 80 6.07 -4.04 -16.87
N CYS A 81 6.99 -3.36 -16.21
CA CYS A 81 7.14 -1.91 -16.28
C CYS A 81 7.67 -1.44 -17.64
N GLU A 82 7.55 -0.14 -17.94
CA GLU A 82 8.05 0.46 -19.19
C GLU A 82 9.57 0.29 -19.37
N ASP A 83 10.33 0.21 -18.27
CA ASP A 83 11.77 -0.04 -18.23
C ASP A 83 12.16 -1.53 -18.20
N ALA A 84 11.20 -2.42 -18.44
CA ALA A 84 11.33 -3.86 -18.48
C ALA A 84 11.59 -4.53 -17.10
N ARG A 85 11.47 -3.81 -15.97
CA ARG A 85 11.40 -4.46 -14.66
C ARG A 85 10.11 -5.28 -14.55
N GLU A 86 10.19 -6.44 -13.91
CA GLU A 86 9.05 -7.33 -13.74
C GLU A 86 8.70 -7.46 -12.25
N ILE A 87 7.42 -7.41 -11.94
CA ILE A 87 6.87 -7.64 -10.61
C ILE A 87 5.82 -8.73 -10.73
N MET A 88 5.92 -9.78 -9.93
CA MET A 88 4.96 -10.88 -9.97
C MET A 88 4.47 -11.17 -8.57
N LEU A 89 3.17 -11.38 -8.43
CA LEU A 89 2.55 -11.75 -7.16
C LEU A 89 1.66 -12.96 -7.36
N ARG A 90 1.57 -13.79 -6.32
CA ARG A 90 0.60 -14.88 -6.20
C ARG A 90 -0.04 -14.81 -4.83
N CYS A 91 -1.32 -14.43 -4.80
CA CYS A 91 -2.06 -14.17 -3.57
C CYS A 91 -3.53 -14.59 -3.72
N PRO A 92 -4.30 -14.71 -2.62
CA PRO A 92 -5.75 -14.80 -2.68
C PRO A 92 -6.36 -13.62 -3.43
N ALA A 93 -7.49 -13.83 -4.09
CA ALA A 93 -8.17 -12.80 -4.89
C ALA A 93 -8.48 -11.52 -4.10
N GLU A 94 -8.77 -11.66 -2.80
CA GLU A 94 -9.07 -10.56 -1.89
C GLU A 94 -7.90 -9.58 -1.68
N ALA A 95 -6.67 -10.00 -2.01
CA ALA A 95 -5.50 -9.13 -1.92
C ALA A 95 -5.44 -8.08 -3.03
N TYR A 96 -6.26 -8.24 -4.08
CA TYR A 96 -6.25 -7.38 -5.26
C TYR A 96 -7.53 -6.57 -5.41
N ALA A 97 -7.39 -5.43 -6.11
CA ALA A 97 -8.48 -4.70 -6.73
C ALA A 97 -8.12 -4.47 -8.20
N PHE A 98 -8.88 -5.04 -9.11
CA PHE A 98 -8.66 -4.93 -10.55
C PHE A 98 -9.44 -3.75 -11.12
N LEU A 99 -8.74 -2.75 -11.64
CA LEU A 99 -9.33 -1.57 -12.25
C LEU A 99 -9.38 -1.73 -13.78
N TYR A 100 -10.52 -1.45 -14.39
CA TYR A 100 -10.68 -1.41 -15.84
C TYR A 100 -10.08 -0.10 -16.39
N SER A 101 -8.76 -0.02 -16.35
CA SER A 101 -7.96 1.12 -16.82
C SER A 101 -6.54 0.65 -17.11
N ASP A 102 -5.79 1.45 -17.86
CA ASP A 102 -4.37 1.24 -18.16
C ASP A 102 -3.43 1.85 -17.10
N VAL A 103 -3.97 2.72 -16.24
CA VAL A 103 -3.23 3.38 -15.14
C VAL A 103 -4.12 3.53 -13.91
N VAL A 104 -3.50 3.48 -12.73
CA VAL A 104 -4.17 3.79 -11.46
C VAL A 104 -4.02 5.28 -11.17
N THR A 105 -5.16 5.97 -11.12
CA THR A 105 -5.27 7.40 -10.82
C THR A 105 -6.43 7.63 -9.86
N MET A 106 -6.50 8.82 -9.26
CA MET A 106 -7.68 9.19 -8.45
C MET A 106 -8.98 9.12 -9.24
N GLU A 107 -8.92 9.38 -10.54
CA GLU A 107 -10.09 9.30 -11.44
C GLU A 107 -10.52 7.84 -11.63
N SER A 108 -9.60 6.94 -12.04
CA SER A 108 -9.92 5.52 -12.24
C SER A 108 -10.40 4.84 -10.96
N VAL A 109 -9.79 5.13 -9.81
CA VAL A 109 -10.23 4.61 -8.50
C VAL A 109 -11.58 5.21 -8.09
N SER A 110 -11.83 6.49 -8.39
CA SER A 110 -13.14 7.10 -8.11
C SER A 110 -14.26 6.48 -8.93
N VAL A 111 -14.01 6.13 -10.20
CA VAL A 111 -14.97 5.38 -11.05
C VAL A 111 -15.25 4.01 -10.44
N TYR A 112 -14.20 3.24 -10.15
CA TYR A 112 -14.31 1.92 -9.55
C TYR A 112 -15.10 1.94 -8.22
N LEU A 113 -14.73 2.85 -7.29
CA LEU A 113 -15.43 2.98 -6.02
C LEU A 113 -16.90 3.41 -6.19
N LYS A 114 -17.21 4.30 -7.16
CA LYS A 114 -18.60 4.69 -7.43
C LYS A 114 -19.45 3.52 -7.88
N GLU A 115 -18.95 2.67 -8.75
CA GLU A 115 -19.64 1.47 -9.22
C GLU A 115 -19.97 0.52 -8.07
N VAL A 116 -18.97 0.29 -7.20
CA VAL A 116 -19.14 -0.54 -6.01
C VAL A 116 -20.15 0.08 -5.03
N LEU A 117 -19.98 1.35 -4.68
CA LEU A 117 -20.79 2.02 -3.69
C LEU A 117 -22.23 2.22 -4.16
N ALA A 118 -22.47 2.47 -5.45
CA ALA A 118 -23.80 2.68 -6.01
C ALA A 118 -24.76 1.51 -5.75
N THR A 119 -24.25 0.29 -5.69
CA THR A 119 -25.06 -0.92 -5.44
C THR A 119 -25.50 -1.06 -3.98
N HIS A 120 -24.97 -0.23 -3.08
CA HIS A 120 -25.22 -0.28 -1.64
C HIS A 120 -25.89 1.00 -1.10
N LEU A 121 -26.25 1.93 -1.98
CA LEU A 121 -26.91 3.17 -1.57
C LEU A 121 -28.39 2.91 -1.23
N PRO A 122 -28.93 3.57 -0.20
CA PRO A 122 -30.35 3.56 0.10
C PRO A 122 -31.20 4.19 -1.02
N GLU A 123 -32.47 3.77 -1.13
CA GLU A 123 -33.38 4.21 -2.20
C GLU A 123 -33.59 5.73 -2.29
N ASN A 124 -33.48 6.45 -1.16
CA ASN A 124 -33.61 7.89 -1.13
C ASN A 124 -32.33 8.66 -1.48
N VAL A 125 -31.23 7.98 -1.80
CA VAL A 125 -29.98 8.59 -2.25
C VAL A 125 -29.92 8.54 -3.77
N ASP A 126 -30.02 9.69 -4.40
CA ASP A 126 -30.02 9.81 -5.89
C ASP A 126 -28.60 9.71 -6.47
N ASN A 127 -27.60 10.21 -5.74
CA ASN A 127 -26.24 10.27 -6.27
C ASN A 127 -25.18 10.30 -5.16
N ILE A 128 -24.01 9.71 -5.48
CA ILE A 128 -22.78 9.77 -4.68
C ILE A 128 -21.68 10.46 -5.50
N THR A 129 -21.04 11.45 -4.90
CA THR A 129 -19.85 12.10 -5.45
C THR A 129 -18.67 11.80 -4.53
N LEU A 130 -17.62 11.23 -5.10
CA LEU A 130 -16.35 10.97 -4.41
C LEU A 130 -15.31 11.99 -4.84
N LYS A 131 -14.62 12.56 -3.86
CA LYS A 131 -13.45 13.41 -4.09
C LYS A 131 -12.26 12.79 -3.36
N LEU A 132 -11.35 12.24 -4.13
CA LEU A 132 -10.10 11.68 -3.62
C LEU A 132 -9.06 12.78 -3.56
N ARG A 133 -8.24 12.76 -2.52
CA ARG A 133 -7.13 13.70 -2.36
C ARG A 133 -6.03 13.10 -1.48
N THR A 134 -4.82 13.57 -1.66
CA THR A 134 -3.69 13.27 -0.77
C THR A 134 -3.71 14.18 0.46
N GLU A 135 -3.03 13.76 1.54
CA GLU A 135 -2.62 14.66 2.61
C GLU A 135 -1.69 15.74 2.06
N VAL A 136 -1.84 16.97 2.54
CA VAL A 136 -0.86 18.04 2.25
C VAL A 136 0.34 17.84 3.17
N ILE A 137 1.50 17.53 2.59
CA ILE A 137 2.76 17.32 3.30
C ILE A 137 3.76 18.35 2.77
N ASP A 138 4.17 19.28 3.62
CA ASP A 138 5.11 20.37 3.27
C ASP A 138 6.59 19.97 3.50
N SER A 139 6.84 18.75 3.95
CA SER A 139 8.17 18.17 4.18
C SER A 139 8.47 17.05 3.17
N PRO A 140 9.72 16.56 3.07
CA PRO A 140 10.01 15.34 2.33
C PRO A 140 9.14 14.17 2.79
N PHE A 141 8.66 13.37 1.83
CA PHE A 141 7.83 12.20 2.06
C PHE A 141 8.23 11.07 1.10
N TYR A 142 7.79 9.87 1.38
CA TYR A 142 8.08 8.69 0.58
C TYR A 142 6.84 7.80 0.43
N HIS A 143 6.93 6.87 -0.50
CA HIS A 143 5.93 5.85 -0.75
C HIS A 143 6.56 4.49 -0.45
N TYR A 144 5.93 3.70 0.42
CA TYR A 144 6.42 2.36 0.69
C TYR A 144 5.30 1.33 0.68
N THR A 145 5.66 0.12 0.34
CA THR A 145 4.79 -1.06 0.34
C THR A 145 5.38 -2.11 1.26
N HIS A 146 4.54 -2.85 1.96
CA HIS A 146 4.94 -3.93 2.84
C HIS A 146 3.80 -4.93 3.07
N GLY A 147 4.05 -5.96 3.90
CA GLY A 147 3.04 -6.88 4.43
C GLY A 147 3.33 -7.25 5.87
N LEU A 148 2.29 -7.39 6.70
CA LEU A 148 2.40 -7.71 8.12
C LEU A 148 1.78 -9.08 8.40
N LYS A 149 2.50 -10.18 8.12
CA LYS A 149 2.01 -11.55 8.19
C LYS A 149 1.41 -11.95 9.55
N LYS A 150 1.85 -11.32 10.64
CA LYS A 150 1.39 -11.59 12.02
C LYS A 150 0.16 -10.79 12.41
N HIS A 151 -0.33 -9.89 11.55
CA HIS A 151 -1.49 -9.05 11.83
C HIS A 151 -2.79 -9.80 11.51
N ASP A 152 -3.83 -9.62 12.32
CA ASP A 152 -5.13 -10.29 12.10
C ASP A 152 -6.02 -9.61 11.04
N GLY A 153 -5.67 -8.41 10.60
CA GLY A 153 -6.44 -7.62 9.63
C GLY A 153 -5.89 -7.72 8.20
N ASN A 154 -6.40 -6.84 7.33
CA ASN A 154 -5.99 -6.78 5.93
C ASN A 154 -4.52 -6.37 5.71
N CYS A 155 -3.86 -5.81 6.74
CA CYS A 155 -2.43 -5.52 6.72
C CYS A 155 -1.55 -6.76 6.51
N GLN A 156 -2.07 -7.98 6.70
CA GLN A 156 -1.36 -9.23 6.40
C GLN A 156 -1.15 -9.48 4.91
N ARG A 157 -1.82 -8.73 4.02
CA ARG A 157 -1.62 -8.83 2.57
C ARG A 157 -0.24 -8.30 2.21
N ILE A 158 0.50 -9.06 1.38
CA ILE A 158 1.92 -8.83 1.10
C ILE A 158 2.21 -7.49 0.41
N ALA A 159 1.23 -6.90 -0.24
CA ALA A 159 1.39 -5.67 -0.99
C ALA A 159 0.29 -4.66 -0.65
N HIS A 160 0.36 -4.11 0.55
CA HIS A 160 -0.34 -2.87 0.90
C HIS A 160 0.69 -1.79 1.25
N GLY A 161 0.31 -0.53 1.17
CA GLY A 161 1.31 0.51 1.32
C GLY A 161 0.75 1.87 1.70
N HIS A 162 1.68 2.80 1.86
CA HIS A 162 1.42 4.10 2.44
C HIS A 162 2.22 5.19 1.72
N ARG A 163 1.63 6.38 1.67
CA ARG A 163 2.34 7.62 1.41
C ARG A 163 2.58 8.31 2.75
N SER A 164 3.84 8.45 3.14
CA SER A 164 4.20 8.81 4.52
C SER A 164 5.29 9.88 4.56
N ARG A 165 5.13 10.84 5.46
CA ARG A 165 6.21 11.74 5.85
C ARG A 165 7.12 11.06 6.88
N ILE A 166 8.27 11.68 7.12
CA ILE A 166 9.21 11.27 8.16
C ILE A 166 9.75 12.53 8.86
N ASP A 167 9.81 12.51 10.20
CA ASP A 167 10.41 13.59 10.94
C ASP A 167 11.68 13.08 11.63
N ILE A 168 12.81 13.74 11.35
CA ILE A 168 14.12 13.45 11.94
C ILE A 168 14.56 14.67 12.74
N TYR A 169 14.75 14.48 14.04
CA TYR A 169 15.27 15.51 14.91
C TYR A 169 16.70 15.17 15.33
N LEU A 170 17.62 16.12 15.17
CA LEU A 170 18.97 16.07 15.67
C LEU A 170 19.14 17.15 16.74
N ASP A 171 19.50 16.75 17.96
CA ASP A 171 19.63 17.65 19.12
C ASP A 171 18.38 18.53 19.34
N GLY A 172 17.19 17.94 19.14
CA GLY A 172 15.89 18.57 19.31
C GLY A 172 15.45 19.50 18.17
N LYS A 173 16.17 19.54 17.04
CA LYS A 173 15.82 20.34 15.86
C LYS A 173 15.55 19.44 14.66
N ILE A 174 14.51 19.79 13.90
CA ILE A 174 14.20 19.09 12.65
C ILE A 174 15.39 19.20 11.68
N SER A 175 15.72 18.10 11.02
CA SER A 175 16.79 18.02 10.02
C SER A 175 16.20 17.75 8.64
N GLU A 176 15.96 18.79 7.86
CA GLU A 176 15.44 18.66 6.48
C GLU A 176 16.38 17.83 5.61
N GLN A 177 17.69 17.89 5.84
CA GLN A 177 18.68 17.10 5.11
C GLN A 177 18.48 15.60 5.33
N GLU A 178 18.28 15.18 6.58
CA GLU A 178 18.09 13.77 6.90
C GLU A 178 16.68 13.29 6.50
N GLN A 179 15.66 14.14 6.61
CA GLN A 179 14.34 13.84 6.04
C GLN A 179 14.41 13.58 4.53
N ALA A 180 15.11 14.47 3.78
CA ALA A 180 15.29 14.31 2.35
C ALA A 180 16.08 13.03 1.98
N TYR A 181 17.11 12.69 2.78
CA TYR A 181 17.86 11.45 2.60
C TYR A 181 16.97 10.22 2.70
N TRP A 182 16.13 10.13 3.74
CA TRP A 182 15.25 8.99 3.94
C TRP A 182 14.12 8.94 2.93
N ALA A 183 13.53 10.09 2.59
CA ALA A 183 12.51 10.16 1.55
C ALA A 183 13.04 9.68 0.20
N ASN A 184 14.29 10.02 -0.17
CA ASN A 184 14.91 9.53 -1.40
C ASN A 184 15.30 8.04 -1.32
N ARG A 185 15.74 7.54 -0.15
CA ARG A 185 16.12 6.14 0.04
C ARG A 185 14.90 5.22 -0.05
N TRP A 186 13.76 5.68 0.44
CA TRP A 186 12.52 4.90 0.50
C TRP A 186 11.47 5.33 -0.54
N ASP A 187 11.91 6.00 -1.59
CA ASP A 187 11.01 6.38 -2.69
C ASP A 187 10.58 5.13 -3.48
N ASP A 188 9.28 4.84 -3.46
CA ASP A 188 8.67 3.65 -4.07
C ASP A 188 9.28 2.31 -3.63
N ILE A 189 9.66 2.20 -2.35
CA ILE A 189 10.35 1.04 -1.82
C ILE A 189 9.39 -0.05 -1.32
N TYR A 190 9.75 -1.33 -1.55
CA TYR A 190 9.15 -2.44 -0.85
C TYR A 190 9.98 -2.79 0.39
N ILE A 191 9.38 -2.72 1.58
CA ILE A 191 10.04 -3.08 2.83
C ILE A 191 9.70 -4.52 3.18
N ALA A 192 10.69 -5.38 3.09
CA ALA A 192 10.57 -6.81 3.35
C ALA A 192 11.29 -7.23 4.63
N THR A 193 10.93 -8.38 5.17
CA THR A 193 11.63 -9.01 6.28
C THR A 193 12.49 -10.18 5.82
N THR A 194 13.68 -10.35 6.41
CA THR A 194 14.59 -11.45 6.06
C THR A 194 13.96 -12.83 6.26
N GLU A 195 13.03 -12.97 7.21
CA GLU A 195 12.39 -14.26 7.50
C GLU A 195 11.39 -14.71 6.42
N ASP A 196 10.97 -13.79 5.53
CA ASP A 196 10.02 -14.06 4.45
C ASP A 196 10.72 -14.33 3.11
N GLU A 197 12.05 -14.11 3.03
CA GLU A 197 12.83 -14.42 1.84
C GLU A 197 12.93 -15.93 1.63
N ILE A 198 12.60 -16.40 0.44
CA ILE A 198 12.73 -17.80 0.03
C ILE A 198 13.60 -17.92 -1.23
N ALA A 199 14.11 -19.12 -1.49
CA ALA A 199 14.90 -19.37 -2.68
C ALA A 199 14.03 -19.30 -3.96
N TYR A 200 14.59 -18.79 -5.04
CA TYR A 200 13.86 -18.64 -6.32
C TYR A 200 13.31 -19.98 -6.84
N GLU A 201 13.98 -21.08 -6.54
CA GLU A 201 13.59 -22.44 -6.92
C GLU A 201 12.32 -22.92 -6.20
N ASP A 202 12.04 -22.36 -5.01
CA ASP A 202 10.88 -22.74 -4.18
C ASP A 202 9.60 -21.98 -4.53
N ARG A 203 9.64 -21.12 -5.58
CA ARG A 203 8.51 -20.30 -5.99
C ARG A 203 7.29 -21.12 -6.43
N LYS A 204 6.12 -20.62 -6.08
CA LYS A 204 4.83 -21.08 -6.61
C LYS A 204 4.33 -20.19 -7.76
N ILE A 205 4.86 -18.97 -7.90
CA ILE A 205 4.69 -18.15 -9.09
C ILE A 205 5.12 -18.94 -10.32
N THR A 206 4.23 -19.02 -11.32
CA THR A 206 4.48 -19.81 -12.54
C THR A 206 5.30 -19.03 -13.58
N GLY A 207 5.36 -17.70 -13.43
CA GLY A 207 6.23 -16.83 -14.21
C GLY A 207 7.71 -16.99 -13.91
N SER A 208 8.55 -16.48 -14.80
CA SER A 208 10.00 -16.46 -14.62
C SER A 208 10.59 -15.17 -15.15
N VAL A 209 11.67 -14.71 -14.51
CA VAL A 209 12.45 -13.55 -14.95
C VAL A 209 13.75 -14.00 -15.61
N ALA A 210 14.29 -13.16 -16.50
CA ALA A 210 15.50 -13.50 -17.26
C ALA A 210 16.76 -13.60 -16.36
N THR A 211 16.83 -12.78 -15.31
CA THR A 211 17.96 -12.70 -14.37
C THR A 211 17.48 -12.88 -12.93
N PRO A 212 17.20 -14.11 -12.45
CA PRO A 212 16.70 -14.34 -11.10
C PRO A 212 17.57 -13.76 -9.99
N SER A 213 18.90 -13.66 -10.20
CA SER A 213 19.84 -13.09 -9.23
C SER A 213 19.56 -11.60 -8.90
N ASP A 214 18.85 -10.89 -9.77
CA ASP A 214 18.55 -9.47 -9.62
C ASP A 214 17.20 -9.24 -8.88
N TYR A 215 16.56 -10.32 -8.47
CA TYR A 215 15.27 -10.30 -7.81
C TYR A 215 15.34 -10.90 -6.41
N PHE A 216 14.48 -10.40 -5.53
CA PHE A 216 14.07 -11.09 -4.31
C PHE A 216 12.76 -11.84 -4.54
N LEU A 217 12.61 -12.92 -3.80
CA LEU A 217 11.37 -13.67 -3.69
C LEU A 217 10.99 -13.75 -2.21
N PHE A 218 9.83 -13.22 -1.87
CA PHE A 218 9.27 -13.26 -0.53
C PHE A 218 7.99 -14.09 -0.52
N ALA A 219 7.80 -14.91 0.51
CA ALA A 219 6.55 -15.65 0.67
C ALA A 219 6.25 -15.93 2.14
N TYR A 220 4.96 -15.96 2.46
CA TYR A 220 4.47 -16.39 3.76
C TYR A 220 3.02 -16.87 3.69
N GLU A 221 2.62 -17.56 4.73
CA GLU A 221 1.25 -17.96 5.00
C GLU A 221 0.70 -17.12 6.16
N SER A 222 -0.54 -16.65 6.02
CA SER A 222 -1.27 -15.96 7.07
C SER A 222 -2.72 -16.48 7.16
N SER A 223 -3.56 -15.89 8.01
CA SER A 223 -4.96 -16.32 8.16
C SER A 223 -5.80 -16.11 6.88
N GLN A 224 -5.40 -15.21 5.98
CA GLN A 224 -6.06 -14.99 4.69
C GLN A 224 -5.52 -15.87 3.55
N GLY A 225 -4.50 -16.69 3.79
CA GLY A 225 -3.93 -17.61 2.83
C GLY A 225 -2.45 -17.37 2.53
N TYR A 226 -2.01 -17.90 1.39
CA TYR A 226 -0.63 -17.83 0.92
C TYR A 226 -0.39 -16.58 0.10
N PHE A 227 0.73 -15.92 0.37
CA PHE A 227 1.19 -14.72 -0.33
C PHE A 227 2.60 -14.90 -0.83
N GLU A 228 2.87 -14.50 -2.06
CA GLU A 228 4.18 -14.57 -2.70
C GLU A 228 4.40 -13.35 -3.58
N LEU A 229 5.61 -12.79 -3.53
CA LEU A 229 6.04 -11.62 -4.29
C LEU A 229 7.44 -11.81 -4.85
N LEU A 230 7.59 -11.71 -6.15
CA LEU A 230 8.86 -11.59 -6.88
C LEU A 230 9.02 -10.13 -7.33
N ILE A 231 10.11 -9.48 -6.91
CA ILE A 231 10.33 -8.05 -7.12
C ILE A 231 11.83 -7.75 -7.30
N PRO A 232 12.22 -6.74 -8.12
CA PRO A 232 13.62 -6.35 -8.28
C PRO A 232 14.28 -6.00 -6.94
N LYS A 233 15.52 -6.44 -6.74
CA LYS A 233 16.31 -6.11 -5.54
C LYS A 233 16.52 -4.61 -5.35
N ALA A 234 16.60 -3.87 -6.45
CA ALA A 234 16.75 -2.41 -6.43
C ALA A 234 15.54 -1.68 -5.84
N ASP A 235 14.36 -2.29 -5.88
CA ASP A 235 13.12 -1.73 -5.38
C ASP A 235 12.80 -2.18 -3.93
N CYS A 236 13.78 -2.81 -3.23
CA CYS A 236 13.57 -3.38 -1.90
C CYS A 236 14.51 -2.83 -0.83
N GLU A 237 14.00 -2.67 0.36
CA GLU A 237 14.74 -2.58 1.61
C GLU A 237 14.43 -3.82 2.45
N VAL A 238 15.44 -4.65 2.78
CA VAL A 238 15.25 -5.86 3.58
C VAL A 238 15.70 -5.62 5.01
N ILE A 239 14.77 -5.75 5.96
CA ILE A 239 15.02 -5.52 7.38
C ILE A 239 14.95 -6.85 8.16
N THR A 240 15.49 -6.86 9.38
CA THR A 240 15.55 -8.08 10.24
C THR A 240 14.39 -8.16 11.22
N THR A 241 13.48 -7.19 11.22
CA THR A 241 12.29 -7.13 12.09
C THR A 241 11.03 -7.13 11.25
N ASP A 242 9.87 -7.25 11.91
CA ASP A 242 8.60 -6.94 11.27
C ASP A 242 8.57 -5.48 10.78
N SER A 243 7.71 -5.18 9.83
CA SER A 243 7.59 -3.83 9.23
C SER A 243 6.43 -3.01 9.81
N THR A 244 6.07 -3.22 11.10
CA THR A 244 5.14 -2.33 11.80
C THR A 244 5.76 -0.93 11.93
N VAL A 245 4.95 0.11 12.04
CA VAL A 245 5.46 1.49 12.11
C VAL A 245 6.40 1.71 13.29
N GLU A 246 6.21 1.01 14.41
CA GLU A 246 7.09 1.02 15.57
C GLU A 246 8.46 0.40 15.25
N CYS A 247 8.46 -0.76 14.58
CA CYS A 247 9.70 -1.42 14.14
C CYS A 247 10.43 -0.59 13.08
N LEU A 248 9.69 0.03 12.15
CA LEU A 248 10.26 0.93 11.15
C LEU A 248 10.88 2.15 11.81
N ALA A 249 10.22 2.79 12.79
CA ALA A 249 10.78 3.89 13.54
C ALA A 249 12.09 3.50 14.25
N GLN A 250 12.12 2.32 14.87
CA GLN A 250 13.31 1.79 15.52
C GLN A 250 14.45 1.49 14.52
N TYR A 251 14.12 0.88 13.38
CA TYR A 251 15.08 0.63 12.30
C TYR A 251 15.68 1.95 11.79
N LEU A 252 14.84 2.93 11.50
CA LEU A 252 15.25 4.26 11.07
C LEU A 252 16.17 4.94 12.09
N LEU A 253 15.87 4.85 13.39
CA LEU A 253 16.72 5.40 14.44
C LEU A 253 18.09 4.74 14.44
N VAL A 254 18.17 3.41 14.38
CA VAL A 254 19.44 2.67 14.36
C VAL A 254 20.28 3.06 13.15
N GLU A 255 19.68 3.10 11.96
CA GLU A 255 20.40 3.49 10.74
C GLU A 255 20.78 4.99 10.74
N GLN A 256 19.90 5.86 11.25
CA GLN A 256 20.19 7.29 11.39
C GLN A 256 21.37 7.56 12.34
N LYS A 257 21.48 6.81 13.43
CA LYS A 257 22.61 6.92 14.36
C LYS A 257 23.96 6.57 13.72
N LYS A 258 23.98 5.65 12.72
CA LYS A 258 25.21 5.39 11.95
C LYS A 258 25.65 6.59 11.12
N ARG A 259 24.69 7.40 10.65
CA ARG A 259 24.94 8.62 9.86
C ARG A 259 25.34 9.82 10.75
N THR A 260 24.70 9.94 11.90
CA THR A 260 24.86 11.07 12.83
C THR A 260 25.19 10.59 14.25
N PRO A 261 26.35 9.91 14.47
CA PRO A 261 26.65 9.20 15.71
C PRO A 261 26.77 10.11 16.94
N ASN A 262 27.09 11.39 16.74
CA ASN A 262 27.33 12.34 17.82
C ASN A 262 26.10 13.17 18.23
N ASN A 263 24.98 13.08 17.48
CA ASN A 263 23.78 13.84 17.80
C ASN A 263 22.80 12.97 18.61
N HIS A 264 22.05 13.58 19.51
CA HIS A 264 20.83 12.97 20.04
C HIS A 264 19.80 12.94 18.92
N CYS A 265 19.28 11.74 18.65
CA CYS A 265 18.42 11.47 17.52
C CYS A 265 17.00 11.13 17.98
N GLN A 266 16.00 11.74 17.36
CA GLN A 266 14.60 11.34 17.49
C GLN A 266 14.01 11.15 16.10
N VAL A 267 13.31 10.04 15.90
CA VAL A 267 12.65 9.68 14.63
C VAL A 267 11.17 9.54 14.87
N VAL A 268 10.37 10.15 14.00
CA VAL A 268 8.93 9.88 13.89
C VAL A 268 8.67 9.28 12.53
N ALA A 269 8.35 8.00 12.49
CA ALA A 269 7.91 7.31 11.28
C ALA A 269 6.38 7.35 11.20
N TYR A 270 5.86 7.52 9.99
CA TYR A 270 4.41 7.57 9.76
C TYR A 270 3.95 6.38 8.91
N GLU A 271 2.70 6.01 9.11
CA GLU A 271 1.98 4.98 8.37
C GLU A 271 0.69 5.61 7.83
N GLY A 272 0.82 6.26 6.65
CA GLY A 272 -0.27 7.02 6.06
C GLY A 272 -0.64 8.28 6.84
N VAL A 273 -1.92 8.66 6.75
CA VAL A 273 -2.42 9.94 7.25
C VAL A 273 -2.56 9.93 8.78
N GLY A 274 -1.77 10.77 9.45
CA GLY A 274 -1.93 11.10 10.87
C GLY A 274 -1.66 9.97 11.88
N LYS A 275 -1.11 8.84 11.43
CA LYS A 275 -0.69 7.72 12.28
C LYS A 275 0.82 7.57 12.24
N GLY A 276 1.46 7.24 13.37
CA GLY A 276 2.91 7.06 13.38
C GLY A 276 3.44 6.64 14.74
N ALA A 277 4.73 6.30 14.77
CA ALA A 277 5.48 5.94 15.96
C ALA A 277 6.70 6.84 16.13
N MET A 278 7.04 7.15 17.36
CA MET A 278 8.18 8.00 17.73
C MET A 278 9.15 7.23 18.61
N VAL A 279 10.43 7.32 18.29
CA VAL A 279 11.52 6.73 19.06
C VAL A 279 12.68 7.72 19.19
N SER A 280 13.46 7.59 20.25
CA SER A 280 14.68 8.40 20.47
C SER A 280 15.76 7.59 21.17
N ASP A 281 17.02 7.98 21.04
CA ASP A 281 18.17 7.41 21.76
C ASP A 281 18.46 8.14 23.07
#